data_d5cf0ba15e0444fdcd577911c7f20ec4
#
_entry.id   d5cf0ba15e0444fdcd577911c7f20ec4
#
_cell.length_a   1.000
_cell.length_b   1.000
_cell.length_c   1.000
_cell.angle_alpha   90.00
_cell.angle_beta   90.00
_cell.angle_gamma   90.00
#
_symmetry.space_group_name_H-M   'P 1'
#
loop_
_entity.id
_entity.type
_entity.pdbx_description
1 polymer ?
#
loop_
_entity_poly.entity_id
_entity_poly.type
_entity_poly.pdbx_seq_one_letter_code
_entity_poly.pdbx_strand_id
1 'polypeptide(L)'
;MAEQQTRFLDTRRGQLKFPTFLPVTTFGGKYPLDRLIRPYLPRLCQGILASHHYAAHLDDHPEEHPGVPLFIDSGGFALLFEGSKVTKQNDVFSIKTHGGDQITPDQVLEQQMRHAEIGATLDFPIPPKCESALERNHRFKATLTNAEWALRNNRRADLLLYASLQCWDADSAREAARAYTQMKHHDRNFAGIAIGGMVPRLRDPDYVRGVIEAVRAVWSGPIHVFGVGSPAMVRNCLEWGADSTDSSSFAKYAASGRHLNPRLATVPEAQLTPLGRMQLALRNIAHLQDPINDHLPLSAVTKQVYLP
;
A
#
# COMPACT_ATOMS: atom_id res chain seq x y z
N MET A 1 11.09 -19.23 -18.55
CA MET A 1 10.65 -18.51 -17.34
C MET A 1 11.90 -18.30 -16.51
N ALA A 2 12.33 -17.04 -16.29
CA ALA A 2 13.46 -16.77 -15.40
C ALA A 2 13.03 -17.18 -13.98
N GLU A 3 13.85 -17.94 -13.26
CA GLU A 3 13.66 -18.20 -11.83
C GLU A 3 13.57 -16.85 -11.12
N GLN A 4 12.39 -16.54 -10.62
CA GLN A 4 12.19 -15.34 -9.81
C GLN A 4 12.90 -15.58 -8.47
N GLN A 5 14.11 -15.04 -8.33
CA GLN A 5 14.84 -15.11 -7.06
C GLN A 5 13.95 -14.54 -5.96
N THR A 6 13.67 -15.32 -4.93
CA THR A 6 12.93 -14.89 -3.76
C THR A 6 13.66 -13.69 -3.16
N ARG A 7 13.03 -12.52 -3.20
CA ARG A 7 13.58 -11.30 -2.62
C ARG A 7 13.10 -11.17 -1.19
N PHE A 8 13.93 -10.59 -0.35
CA PHE A 8 13.62 -10.36 1.05
C PHE A 8 13.88 -8.90 1.40
N LEU A 9 13.08 -8.38 2.30
CA LEU A 9 13.28 -7.08 2.92
C LEU A 9 13.39 -7.29 4.43
N ASP A 10 14.58 -7.08 4.99
CA ASP A 10 14.80 -7.18 6.42
C ASP A 10 14.21 -5.96 7.11
N THR A 11 13.39 -6.20 8.13
CA THR A 11 12.77 -5.17 8.95
C THR A 11 13.03 -5.43 10.43
N ARG A 12 12.81 -4.43 11.26
CA ARG A 12 12.93 -4.55 12.72
C ARG A 12 12.03 -5.64 13.31
N ARG A 13 10.88 -5.94 12.67
CA ARG A 13 9.88 -6.91 13.14
C ARG A 13 9.85 -8.20 12.32
N GLY A 14 10.93 -8.50 11.65
CA GLY A 14 11.07 -9.71 10.86
C GLY A 14 11.27 -9.44 9.37
N GLN A 15 11.40 -10.50 8.62
CA GLN A 15 11.68 -10.47 7.20
C GLN A 15 10.38 -10.48 6.39
N LEU A 16 10.25 -9.56 5.46
CA LEU A 16 9.18 -9.55 4.49
C LEU A 16 9.66 -10.23 3.21
N LYS A 17 9.06 -11.35 2.85
CA LYS A 17 9.38 -12.13 1.64
C LYS A 17 8.49 -11.66 0.49
N PHE A 18 9.07 -11.50 -0.68
CA PHE A 18 8.33 -11.17 -1.90
C PHE A 18 8.17 -12.40 -2.81
N PRO A 19 7.05 -12.50 -3.52
CA PRO A 19 5.92 -11.57 -3.51
C PRO A 19 5.09 -11.63 -2.24
N THR A 20 4.35 -10.54 -1.92
CA THR A 20 3.45 -10.51 -0.75
C THR A 20 2.20 -9.66 -0.98
N PHE A 21 1.12 -10.01 -0.28
CA PHE A 21 -0.08 -9.19 -0.16
C PHE A 21 -0.17 -8.64 1.27
N LEU A 22 -0.40 -7.34 1.41
CA LEU A 22 -0.53 -6.63 2.68
C LEU A 22 -2.01 -6.29 2.94
N PRO A 23 -2.71 -7.01 3.82
CA PRO A 23 -4.05 -6.62 4.20
C PRO A 23 -4.04 -5.25 4.91
N VAL A 24 -4.99 -4.39 4.55
CA VAL A 24 -5.11 -3.05 5.14
C VAL A 24 -5.92 -3.11 6.43
N THR A 25 -5.34 -2.64 7.53
CA THR A 25 -6.05 -2.38 8.79
C THR A 25 -6.46 -0.92 8.92
N THR A 26 -7.62 -0.67 9.53
CA THR A 26 -8.10 0.66 9.92
C THR A 26 -8.17 0.81 11.44
N PHE A 27 -7.62 -0.12 12.18
CA PHE A 27 -7.71 -0.24 13.64
C PHE A 27 -9.17 -0.13 14.16
N GLY A 28 -10.14 -0.53 13.32
CA GLY A 28 -11.57 -0.44 13.60
C GLY A 28 -12.18 0.95 13.36
N GLY A 29 -11.40 1.94 12.96
CA GLY A 29 -11.88 3.31 12.73
C GLY A 29 -12.89 3.40 11.58
N LYS A 30 -12.62 2.72 10.46
CA LYS A 30 -13.52 2.68 9.30
C LYS A 30 -14.39 1.42 9.26
N TYR A 31 -13.80 0.28 9.61
CA TYR A 31 -14.48 -1.01 9.57
C TYR A 31 -14.40 -1.66 10.95
N PRO A 32 -15.49 -1.66 11.75
CA PRO A 32 -15.52 -2.31 13.07
C PRO A 32 -15.12 -3.79 13.02
N LEU A 33 -15.40 -4.48 11.90
CA LEU A 33 -15.00 -5.85 11.64
C LEU A 33 -13.48 -6.05 11.74
N ASP A 34 -12.70 -5.03 11.46
CA ASP A 34 -11.23 -5.07 11.53
C ASP A 34 -10.73 -5.43 12.94
N ARG A 35 -11.41 -4.99 13.99
CA ARG A 35 -11.07 -5.36 15.38
C ARG A 35 -11.15 -6.85 15.64
N LEU A 36 -12.06 -7.55 14.97
CA LEU A 36 -12.22 -9.00 15.08
C LEU A 36 -11.21 -9.76 14.24
N ILE A 37 -10.81 -9.21 13.10
CA ILE A 37 -9.90 -9.85 12.13
C ILE A 37 -8.44 -9.64 12.53
N ARG A 38 -8.08 -8.45 12.99
CA ARG A 38 -6.69 -8.03 13.24
C ARG A 38 -5.86 -9.02 14.07
N PRO A 39 -6.36 -9.65 15.15
CA PRO A 39 -5.59 -10.63 15.92
C PRO A 39 -5.14 -11.86 15.12
N TYR A 40 -5.80 -12.14 13.98
CA TYR A 40 -5.46 -13.27 13.09
C TYR A 40 -4.52 -12.90 11.96
N LEU A 41 -4.40 -11.61 11.62
CA LEU A 41 -3.58 -11.13 10.50
C LEU A 41 -2.11 -11.60 10.59
N PRO A 42 -1.43 -11.56 11.76
CA PRO A 42 -0.05 -12.02 11.87
C PRO A 42 0.16 -13.50 11.55
N ARG A 43 -0.90 -14.30 11.57
CA ARG A 43 -0.87 -15.74 11.21
C ARG A 43 -1.13 -15.99 9.73
N LEU A 44 -1.75 -15.02 9.05
CA LEU A 44 -2.20 -15.16 7.66
C LEU A 44 -1.30 -14.42 6.68
N CYS A 45 -0.55 -13.40 7.13
CA CYS A 45 0.25 -12.55 6.27
C CYS A 45 1.57 -12.16 6.94
N GLN A 46 2.54 -11.83 6.11
CA GLN A 46 3.90 -11.50 6.56
C GLN A 46 4.04 -10.05 7.00
N GLY A 47 3.10 -9.20 6.63
CA GLY A 47 3.06 -7.77 6.97
C GLY A 47 1.66 -7.22 6.76
N ILE A 48 1.42 -6.04 7.26
CA ILE A 48 0.12 -5.35 7.26
C ILE A 48 0.34 -3.92 6.79
N LEU A 49 -0.65 -3.34 6.12
CA LEU A 49 -0.64 -1.93 5.77
C LEU A 49 -1.69 -1.16 6.57
N ALA A 50 -1.34 0.05 6.98
CA ALA A 50 -2.28 1.03 7.53
C ALA A 50 -2.09 2.39 6.85
N SER A 51 -3.17 3.13 6.64
CA SER A 51 -3.03 4.52 6.23
C SER A 51 -2.55 5.38 7.40
N HIS A 52 -1.75 6.41 7.10
CA HIS A 52 -1.33 7.43 8.06
C HIS A 52 -2.49 7.88 8.99
N HIS A 53 -3.66 8.15 8.39
CA HIS A 53 -4.85 8.57 9.15
C HIS A 53 -5.26 7.56 10.24
N TYR A 54 -5.23 6.25 9.93
CA TYR A 54 -5.63 5.20 10.88
C TYR A 54 -4.49 4.76 11.80
N ALA A 55 -3.25 4.88 11.35
CA ALA A 55 -2.08 4.53 12.14
C ALA A 55 -1.88 5.47 13.34
N ALA A 56 -2.49 6.66 13.35
CA ALA A 56 -2.55 7.56 14.50
C ALA A 56 -3.17 6.89 15.75
N HIS A 57 -4.01 5.86 15.57
CA HIS A 57 -4.51 5.04 16.67
C HIS A 57 -3.40 4.45 17.55
N LEU A 58 -2.26 4.13 16.98
CA LEU A 58 -1.11 3.57 17.70
C LEU A 58 -0.39 4.58 18.60
N ASP A 59 -0.66 5.87 18.47
CA ASP A 59 -0.13 6.89 19.39
C ASP A 59 -0.72 6.73 20.80
N ASP A 60 -2.02 6.37 20.86
CA ASP A 60 -2.75 6.15 22.11
C ASP A 60 -2.77 4.66 22.50
N HIS A 61 -2.60 3.74 21.56
CA HIS A 61 -2.72 2.29 21.72
C HIS A 61 -1.53 1.53 21.11
N PRO A 62 -0.29 1.77 21.58
CA PRO A 62 0.90 1.12 21.02
C PRO A 62 0.89 -0.41 21.19
N GLU A 63 0.17 -0.94 22.19
CA GLU A 63 -0.03 -2.37 22.44
C GLU A 63 -0.84 -3.05 21.33
N GLU A 64 -1.62 -2.29 20.55
CA GLU A 64 -2.39 -2.81 19.42
C GLU A 64 -1.58 -2.92 18.12
N HIS A 65 -0.26 -2.66 18.18
CA HIS A 65 0.62 -2.90 17.04
C HIS A 65 0.58 -4.37 16.64
N PRO A 66 0.39 -4.69 15.35
CA PRO A 66 0.13 -6.07 14.91
C PRO A 66 1.28 -7.06 15.13
N GLY A 67 2.46 -6.62 15.54
CA GLY A 67 3.61 -7.49 15.84
C GLY A 67 4.35 -8.03 14.62
N VAL A 68 3.87 -7.76 13.40
CA VAL A 68 4.51 -8.04 12.11
C VAL A 68 4.92 -6.73 11.44
N PRO A 69 5.75 -6.75 10.36
CA PRO A 69 6.08 -5.55 9.62
C PRO A 69 4.85 -4.72 9.26
N LEU A 70 4.86 -3.46 9.68
CA LEU A 70 3.80 -2.50 9.40
C LEU A 70 4.27 -1.52 8.33
N PHE A 71 3.53 -1.48 7.23
CA PHE A 71 3.68 -0.46 6.20
C PHE A 71 2.67 0.66 6.46
N ILE A 72 3.14 1.89 6.69
CA ILE A 72 2.26 3.06 6.82
C ILE A 72 2.32 3.86 5.52
N ASP A 73 1.16 3.99 4.84
CA ASP A 73 1.03 4.84 3.66
C ASP A 73 1.03 6.33 4.04
N SER A 74 1.03 7.19 3.03
CA SER A 74 1.15 8.64 3.21
C SER A 74 -0.16 9.33 3.61
N GLY A 75 -1.31 8.68 3.44
CA GLY A 75 -2.62 9.34 3.52
C GLY A 75 -2.95 10.27 2.34
N GLY A 76 -2.13 10.28 1.28
CA GLY A 76 -2.29 11.13 0.09
C GLY A 76 -3.65 11.02 -0.59
N PHE A 77 -4.34 9.88 -0.42
CA PHE A 77 -5.71 9.67 -0.91
C PHE A 77 -6.71 10.75 -0.43
N ALA A 78 -6.44 11.42 0.69
CA ALA A 78 -7.27 12.51 1.21
C ALA A 78 -7.42 13.67 0.22
N LEU A 79 -6.45 13.86 -0.70
CA LEU A 79 -6.53 14.88 -1.74
C LEU A 79 -7.66 14.63 -2.76
N LEU A 80 -8.15 13.41 -2.88
CA LEU A 80 -9.24 13.08 -3.82
C LEU A 80 -10.64 13.41 -3.29
N PHE A 81 -10.77 13.78 -2.02
CA PHE A 81 -12.04 14.27 -1.47
C PHE A 81 -12.29 15.71 -1.90
N GLU A 82 -13.56 16.00 -2.20
CA GLU A 82 -14.00 17.33 -2.62
C GLU A 82 -13.59 18.40 -1.60
N GLY A 83 -13.13 19.55 -2.09
CA GLY A 83 -12.66 20.65 -1.25
C GLY A 83 -11.24 20.51 -0.71
N SER A 84 -10.59 19.35 -0.89
CA SER A 84 -9.18 19.17 -0.54
C SER A 84 -8.27 19.80 -1.60
N LYS A 85 -7.15 20.35 -1.16
CA LYS A 85 -6.20 21.04 -2.05
C LYS A 85 -4.75 20.85 -1.62
N VAL A 86 -3.85 20.95 -2.61
CA VAL A 86 -2.41 21.03 -2.36
C VAL A 86 -2.06 22.44 -1.87
N THR A 87 -1.26 22.51 -0.82
CA THR A 87 -0.68 23.75 -0.29
C THR A 87 0.84 23.63 -0.23
N LYS A 88 1.56 24.75 -0.33
CA LYS A 88 3.02 24.76 -0.24
C LYS A 88 3.44 25.64 0.93
N GLN A 89 4.36 25.12 1.75
CA GLN A 89 4.98 25.85 2.84
C GLN A 89 6.44 25.38 3.00
N ASN A 90 7.38 26.33 3.11
CA ASN A 90 8.81 26.03 3.34
C ASN A 90 9.39 24.96 2.40
N ASP A 91 9.14 25.11 1.09
CA ASP A 91 9.62 24.21 0.02
C ASP A 91 9.05 22.78 0.03
N VAL A 92 8.13 22.46 0.91
CA VAL A 92 7.38 21.19 0.91
C VAL A 92 5.91 21.41 0.61
N PHE A 93 5.24 20.33 0.21
CA PHE A 93 3.82 20.35 -0.12
C PHE A 93 3.01 19.55 0.90
N SER A 94 1.82 20.03 1.17
CA SER A 94 0.89 19.46 2.13
C SER A 94 -0.51 19.35 1.54
N ILE A 95 -1.36 18.52 2.12
CA ILE A 95 -2.77 18.43 1.77
C ILE A 95 -3.57 19.17 2.83
N LYS A 96 -4.35 20.18 2.42
CA LYS A 96 -5.39 20.77 3.25
C LYS A 96 -6.71 20.09 2.91
N THR A 97 -7.32 19.41 3.87
CA THR A 97 -8.58 18.70 3.70
C THR A 97 -9.76 19.68 3.71
N HIS A 98 -10.93 19.22 3.24
CA HIS A 98 -12.17 20.03 3.32
C HIS A 98 -12.50 20.41 4.77
N GLY A 99 -12.28 19.53 5.74
CA GLY A 99 -12.49 19.79 7.17
C GLY A 99 -11.51 20.77 7.79
N GLY A 100 -10.51 21.26 7.04
CA GLY A 100 -9.50 22.20 7.51
C GLY A 100 -8.24 21.56 8.08
N ASP A 101 -8.24 20.24 8.29
CA ASP A 101 -7.05 19.51 8.72
C ASP A 101 -5.95 19.58 7.67
N GLN A 102 -4.72 19.51 8.14
CA GLN A 102 -3.56 19.52 7.26
C GLN A 102 -2.76 18.23 7.43
N ILE A 103 -2.42 17.59 6.30
CA ILE A 103 -1.50 16.45 6.25
C ILE A 103 -0.20 16.98 5.69
N THR A 104 0.84 17.01 6.53
CA THR A 104 2.17 17.50 6.16
C THR A 104 3.17 16.34 6.02
N PRO A 105 4.23 16.47 5.22
CA PRO A 105 5.26 15.44 5.13
C PRO A 105 5.94 15.16 6.46
N ASP A 106 6.04 16.17 7.34
CA ASP A 106 6.61 16.03 8.67
C ASP A 106 5.74 15.13 9.57
N GLN A 107 4.43 15.40 9.66
CA GLN A 107 3.49 14.57 10.42
C GLN A 107 3.50 13.11 9.95
N VAL A 108 3.50 12.89 8.62
CA VAL A 108 3.55 11.56 8.03
C VAL A 108 4.84 10.83 8.41
N LEU A 109 5.98 11.49 8.21
CA LEU A 109 7.29 10.89 8.50
C LEU A 109 7.49 10.62 9.99
N GLU A 110 7.09 11.54 10.88
CA GLU A 110 7.17 11.34 12.33
C GLU A 110 6.37 10.14 12.80
N GLN A 111 5.15 9.98 12.30
CA GLN A 111 4.32 8.82 12.63
C GLN A 111 4.93 7.53 12.11
N GLN A 112 5.47 7.53 10.87
CA GLN A 112 6.17 6.39 10.31
C GLN A 112 7.43 6.05 11.13
N MET A 113 8.19 7.04 11.56
CA MET A 113 9.34 6.82 12.45
C MET A 113 8.96 6.23 13.79
N ARG A 114 7.77 6.52 14.32
CA ARG A 114 7.30 5.91 15.59
C ARG A 114 6.86 4.47 15.43
N HIS A 115 6.07 4.17 14.41
CA HIS A 115 5.29 2.93 14.36
C HIS A 115 5.63 1.99 13.21
N ALA A 116 6.13 2.49 12.06
CA ALA A 116 6.28 1.68 10.85
C ALA A 116 7.63 0.98 10.74
N GLU A 117 7.67 -0.10 10.02
CA GLU A 117 8.88 -0.70 9.44
C GLU A 117 9.11 -0.18 8.02
N ILE A 118 8.01 0.10 7.30
CA ILE A 118 8.05 0.66 5.94
C ILE A 118 7.14 1.89 5.91
N GLY A 119 7.62 3.00 5.36
CA GLY A 119 6.85 4.23 5.19
C GLY A 119 6.81 4.67 3.74
N ALA A 120 5.64 5.05 3.22
CA ALA A 120 5.53 5.68 1.91
C ALA A 120 5.53 7.20 2.05
N THR A 121 6.28 7.90 1.21
CA THR A 121 6.40 9.36 1.26
C THR A 121 5.09 10.04 0.88
N LEU A 122 4.81 11.24 1.45
CA LEU A 122 3.57 11.97 1.15
C LEU A 122 3.48 12.34 -0.33
N ASP A 123 2.43 11.88 -0.99
CA ASP A 123 2.18 12.01 -2.42
C ASP A 123 0.86 12.73 -2.74
N PHE A 124 0.72 13.11 -3.98
CA PHE A 124 -0.44 13.87 -4.48
C PHE A 124 -1.08 13.13 -5.66
N PRO A 125 -2.11 12.31 -5.41
CA PRO A 125 -2.74 11.48 -6.44
C PRO A 125 -3.16 12.26 -7.68
N ILE A 126 -2.85 11.69 -8.85
CA ILE A 126 -3.21 12.21 -10.17
C ILE A 126 -4.35 11.34 -10.74
N PRO A 127 -5.62 11.71 -10.51
CA PRO A 127 -6.74 10.90 -10.97
C PRO A 127 -6.87 10.95 -12.50
N PRO A 128 -7.54 9.95 -13.13
CA PRO A 128 -7.77 9.95 -14.59
C PRO A 128 -8.48 11.20 -15.11
N LYS A 129 -9.31 11.82 -14.27
CA LYS A 129 -10.06 13.06 -14.59
C LYS A 129 -9.23 14.35 -14.44
N CYS A 130 -7.96 14.26 -14.05
CA CYS A 130 -7.09 15.42 -14.00
C CYS A 130 -6.67 15.82 -15.41
N GLU A 131 -7.50 16.62 -16.09
CA GLU A 131 -7.30 17.01 -17.50
C GLU A 131 -6.23 18.08 -17.66
N SER A 132 -6.05 18.95 -16.66
CA SER A 132 -5.06 20.02 -16.70
C SER A 132 -3.63 19.48 -16.64
N ALA A 133 -2.86 19.70 -17.69
CA ALA A 133 -1.43 19.37 -17.71
C ALA A 133 -0.65 20.12 -16.63
N LEU A 134 -1.05 21.37 -16.33
CA LEU A 134 -0.45 22.17 -15.27
C LEU A 134 -0.64 21.51 -13.89
N GLU A 135 -1.87 21.05 -13.60
CA GLU A 135 -2.20 20.41 -12.34
C GLU A 135 -1.50 19.04 -12.21
N ARG A 136 -1.47 18.23 -13.29
CA ARG A 136 -0.71 16.96 -13.30
C ARG A 136 0.76 17.18 -12.97
N ASN A 137 1.39 18.13 -13.67
CA ASN A 137 2.80 18.46 -13.45
C ASN A 137 3.05 19.04 -12.05
N HIS A 138 2.13 19.82 -11.51
CA HIS A 138 2.23 20.35 -10.15
C HIS A 138 2.21 19.22 -9.11
N ARG A 139 1.24 18.30 -9.18
CA ARG A 139 1.15 17.14 -8.28
C ARG A 139 2.32 16.19 -8.43
N PHE A 140 2.79 15.96 -9.65
CA PHE A 140 3.96 15.15 -9.93
C PHE A 140 5.22 15.74 -9.26
N LYS A 141 5.51 17.02 -9.49
CA LYS A 141 6.65 17.71 -8.87
C LYS A 141 6.54 17.77 -7.35
N ALA A 142 5.34 18.02 -6.82
CA ALA A 142 5.10 18.02 -5.39
C ALA A 142 5.41 16.65 -4.76
N THR A 143 5.02 15.55 -5.42
CA THR A 143 5.33 14.19 -4.98
C THR A 143 6.84 13.93 -4.95
N LEU A 144 7.57 14.30 -6.01
CA LEU A 144 9.03 14.16 -6.06
C LEU A 144 9.73 14.99 -4.98
N THR A 145 9.30 16.24 -4.79
CA THR A 145 9.87 17.15 -3.78
C THR A 145 9.69 16.58 -2.36
N ASN A 146 8.51 16.09 -2.05
CA ASN A 146 8.24 15.51 -0.73
C ASN A 146 9.00 14.20 -0.50
N ALA A 147 9.20 13.40 -1.55
CA ALA A 147 10.00 12.18 -1.47
C ALA A 147 11.46 12.51 -1.11
N GLU A 148 12.08 13.46 -1.81
CA GLU A 148 13.44 13.92 -1.52
C GLU A 148 13.56 14.50 -0.10
N TRP A 149 12.57 15.30 0.30
CA TRP A 149 12.51 15.86 1.65
C TRP A 149 12.43 14.76 2.72
N ALA A 150 11.57 13.76 2.54
CA ALA A 150 11.42 12.64 3.47
C ALA A 150 12.72 11.82 3.61
N LEU A 151 13.43 11.58 2.49
CA LEU A 151 14.70 10.88 2.50
C LEU A 151 15.75 11.64 3.31
N ARG A 152 15.78 12.97 3.19
CA ARG A 152 16.72 13.86 3.94
C ARG A 152 16.37 13.94 5.43
N ASN A 153 15.10 13.90 5.78
CA ASN A 153 14.61 14.13 7.15
C ASN A 153 14.30 12.83 7.92
N ASN A 154 14.42 11.66 7.29
CA ASN A 154 14.31 10.40 8.01
C ASN A 154 15.48 10.25 8.99
N ARG A 155 15.20 10.35 10.30
CA ARG A 155 16.20 10.20 11.37
C ARG A 155 16.34 8.76 11.87
N ARG A 156 15.40 7.87 11.48
CA ARG A 156 15.38 6.48 11.89
C ARG A 156 16.04 5.59 10.84
N ALA A 157 17.21 5.02 11.16
CA ALA A 157 18.02 4.27 10.21
C ALA A 157 17.34 2.98 9.69
N ASP A 158 16.50 2.36 10.52
CA ASP A 158 15.78 1.12 10.22
C ASP A 158 14.36 1.34 9.67
N LEU A 159 13.94 2.60 9.46
CA LEU A 159 12.73 2.90 8.69
C LEU A 159 13.04 2.83 7.21
N LEU A 160 12.42 1.88 6.54
CA LEU A 160 12.56 1.65 5.11
C LEU A 160 11.59 2.57 4.35
N LEU A 161 12.11 3.63 3.74
CA LEU A 161 11.28 4.54 2.95
C LEU A 161 11.04 4.00 1.54
N TYR A 162 9.77 3.96 1.15
CA TYR A 162 9.34 3.78 -0.23
C TYR A 162 8.98 5.14 -0.83
N ALA A 163 9.55 5.45 -1.98
CA ALA A 163 9.15 6.63 -2.74
C ALA A 163 7.75 6.41 -3.33
N SER A 164 6.79 7.20 -2.92
CA SER A 164 5.46 7.19 -3.53
C SER A 164 5.53 7.73 -4.95
N LEU A 165 4.97 6.99 -5.91
CA LEU A 165 4.99 7.36 -7.33
C LEU A 165 3.58 7.66 -7.82
N GLN A 166 3.40 8.86 -8.38
CA GLN A 166 2.19 9.27 -9.08
C GLN A 166 2.53 9.54 -10.54
N CYS A 167 1.66 9.09 -11.45
CA CYS A 167 1.85 9.22 -12.89
C CYS A 167 0.53 9.33 -13.63
N TRP A 168 0.57 9.74 -14.90
CA TRP A 168 -0.59 9.74 -15.79
C TRP A 168 -0.41 8.83 -17.00
N ASP A 169 0.81 8.31 -17.24
CA ASP A 169 1.17 7.34 -18.27
C ASP A 169 2.48 6.61 -17.90
N ALA A 170 2.89 5.68 -18.76
CA ALA A 170 4.12 4.90 -18.56
C ALA A 170 5.39 5.75 -18.63
N ASP A 171 5.40 6.83 -19.43
CA ASP A 171 6.58 7.69 -19.58
C ASP A 171 6.80 8.53 -18.33
N SER A 172 5.75 9.14 -17.78
CA SER A 172 5.80 9.85 -16.50
C SER A 172 6.15 8.92 -15.33
N ALA A 173 5.69 7.66 -15.36
CA ALA A 173 6.09 6.66 -14.38
C ALA A 173 7.59 6.34 -14.45
N ARG A 174 8.12 6.18 -15.65
CA ARG A 174 9.56 5.96 -15.90
C ARG A 174 10.38 7.17 -15.47
N GLU A 175 9.90 8.38 -15.74
CA GLU A 175 10.55 9.64 -15.34
C GLU A 175 10.66 9.71 -13.81
N ALA A 176 9.56 9.49 -13.07
CA ALA A 176 9.56 9.48 -11.61
C ALA A 176 10.51 8.42 -11.05
N ALA A 177 10.46 7.19 -11.58
CA ALA A 177 11.33 6.11 -11.13
C ALA A 177 12.82 6.43 -11.36
N ARG A 178 13.18 7.04 -12.50
CA ARG A 178 14.55 7.53 -12.74
C ARG A 178 14.95 8.61 -11.75
N ALA A 179 14.07 9.57 -11.45
CA ALA A 179 14.35 10.59 -10.45
C ALA A 179 14.66 9.95 -9.10
N TYR A 180 13.90 8.96 -8.67
CA TYR A 180 14.15 8.25 -7.40
C TYR A 180 15.47 7.48 -7.38
N THR A 181 15.95 6.93 -8.50
CA THR A 181 17.27 6.30 -8.56
C THR A 181 18.42 7.29 -8.35
N GLN A 182 18.20 8.57 -8.65
CA GLN A 182 19.19 9.64 -8.47
C GLN A 182 19.15 10.28 -7.08
N MET A 183 18.01 10.17 -6.37
CA MET A 183 17.85 10.75 -5.04
C MET A 183 18.63 9.95 -4.01
N LYS A 184 19.59 10.60 -3.38
CA LYS A 184 20.43 10.03 -2.31
C LYS A 184 20.61 11.06 -1.21
N HIS A 185 20.68 10.59 0.03
CA HIS A 185 21.07 11.43 1.15
C HIS A 185 22.06 10.68 2.03
N HIS A 186 23.33 11.11 2.01
CA HIS A 186 24.44 10.33 2.53
C HIS A 186 24.46 8.92 1.93
N ASP A 187 24.49 7.86 2.75
CA ASP A 187 24.46 6.47 2.32
C ASP A 187 23.03 5.90 2.21
N ARG A 188 22.00 6.76 2.27
CA ARG A 188 20.59 6.35 2.23
C ARG A 188 19.98 6.50 0.85
N ASN A 189 19.22 5.49 0.47
CA ASN A 189 18.40 5.43 -0.74
C ASN A 189 16.98 5.02 -0.35
N PHE A 190 16.04 5.14 -1.27
CA PHE A 190 14.74 4.49 -1.09
C PHE A 190 14.90 2.97 -1.09
N ALA A 191 14.19 2.32 -0.17
CA ALA A 191 14.13 0.86 -0.10
C ALA A 191 13.21 0.25 -1.16
N GLY A 192 12.26 1.03 -1.69
CA GLY A 192 11.30 0.61 -2.68
C GLY A 192 10.59 1.79 -3.35
N ILE A 193 9.78 1.48 -4.36
CA ILE A 193 8.81 2.39 -4.98
C ILE A 193 7.40 1.90 -4.69
N ALA A 194 6.50 2.82 -4.31
CA ALA A 194 5.09 2.54 -4.08
C ALA A 194 4.23 3.29 -5.12
N ILE A 195 3.61 2.56 -6.05
CA ILE A 195 2.84 3.11 -7.15
C ILE A 195 1.42 3.41 -6.67
N GLY A 196 1.06 4.70 -6.66
CA GLY A 196 -0.26 5.19 -6.30
C GLY A 196 -1.16 5.47 -7.52
N GLY A 197 -2.41 5.89 -7.25
CA GLY A 197 -3.35 6.30 -8.30
C GLY A 197 -3.92 5.15 -9.15
N MET A 198 -3.66 3.88 -8.79
CA MET A 198 -4.07 2.72 -9.59
C MET A 198 -5.54 2.33 -9.39
N VAL A 199 -6.15 2.55 -8.22
CA VAL A 199 -7.52 2.11 -7.90
C VAL A 199 -8.56 2.50 -8.98
N PRO A 200 -8.64 3.75 -9.45
CA PRO A 200 -9.60 4.11 -10.52
C PRO A 200 -9.22 3.55 -11.91
N ARG A 201 -8.03 3.00 -12.06
CA ARG A 201 -7.47 2.48 -13.32
C ARG A 201 -7.41 0.95 -13.38
N LEU A 202 -7.82 0.24 -12.32
CA LEU A 202 -7.80 -1.23 -12.27
C LEU A 202 -8.73 -1.91 -13.32
N ARG A 203 -9.61 -1.13 -13.98
CA ARG A 203 -10.42 -1.59 -15.10
C ARG A 203 -9.71 -1.47 -16.47
N ASP A 204 -8.53 -0.88 -16.48
CA ASP A 204 -7.64 -0.77 -17.63
C ASP A 204 -6.33 -1.52 -17.33
N PRO A 205 -6.29 -2.84 -17.54
CA PRO A 205 -5.12 -3.67 -17.23
C PRO A 205 -3.88 -3.25 -18.02
N ASP A 206 -4.05 -2.80 -19.27
CA ASP A 206 -2.93 -2.41 -20.13
C ASP A 206 -2.25 -1.15 -19.60
N TYR A 207 -3.03 -0.20 -19.09
CA TYR A 207 -2.48 0.97 -18.39
C TYR A 207 -1.66 0.56 -17.15
N VAL A 208 -2.24 -0.27 -16.27
CA VAL A 208 -1.56 -0.72 -15.04
C VAL A 208 -0.29 -1.49 -15.38
N ARG A 209 -0.35 -2.38 -16.37
CA ARG A 209 0.80 -3.12 -16.89
C ARG A 209 1.89 -2.17 -17.38
N GLY A 210 1.55 -1.24 -18.27
CA GLY A 210 2.50 -0.29 -18.85
C GLY A 210 3.22 0.54 -17.78
N VAL A 211 2.52 0.94 -16.72
CA VAL A 211 3.11 1.68 -15.58
C VAL A 211 4.09 0.78 -14.80
N ILE A 212 3.68 -0.43 -14.42
CA ILE A 212 4.54 -1.34 -13.65
C ILE A 212 5.80 -1.70 -14.43
N GLU A 213 5.66 -2.08 -15.71
CA GLU A 213 6.77 -2.42 -16.58
C GLU A 213 7.72 -1.23 -16.81
N ALA A 214 7.18 -0.02 -16.94
CA ALA A 214 7.97 1.21 -17.07
C ALA A 214 8.83 1.51 -15.83
N VAL A 215 8.27 1.29 -14.63
CA VAL A 215 9.00 1.43 -13.37
C VAL A 215 10.04 0.32 -13.25
N ARG A 216 9.65 -0.93 -13.49
CA ARG A 216 10.56 -2.10 -13.39
C ARG A 216 11.75 -2.01 -14.35
N ALA A 217 11.59 -1.40 -15.51
CA ALA A 217 12.66 -1.21 -16.50
C ALA A 217 13.82 -0.34 -15.99
N VAL A 218 13.61 0.47 -14.92
CA VAL A 218 14.62 1.39 -14.38
C VAL A 218 14.88 1.21 -12.89
N TRP A 219 14.03 0.47 -12.18
CA TRP A 219 14.13 0.23 -10.75
C TRP A 219 14.28 -1.25 -10.45
N SER A 220 15.38 -1.64 -9.82
CA SER A 220 15.68 -3.04 -9.47
C SER A 220 15.17 -3.46 -8.08
N GLY A 221 14.90 -2.52 -7.20
CA GLY A 221 14.39 -2.77 -5.84
C GLY A 221 12.90 -3.16 -5.82
N PRO A 222 12.32 -3.35 -4.61
CA PRO A 222 10.91 -3.67 -4.44
C PRO A 222 9.96 -2.64 -5.06
N ILE A 223 8.87 -3.11 -5.65
CA ILE A 223 7.75 -2.31 -6.16
C ILE A 223 6.47 -2.73 -5.46
N HIS A 224 5.81 -1.79 -4.81
CA HIS A 224 4.49 -1.95 -4.23
C HIS A 224 3.43 -1.27 -5.11
N VAL A 225 2.25 -1.88 -5.28
CA VAL A 225 1.13 -1.26 -6.03
C VAL A 225 -0.06 -1.11 -5.10
N PHE A 226 -0.42 0.13 -4.79
CA PHE A 226 -1.50 0.44 -3.85
C PHE A 226 -2.90 0.07 -4.35
N GLY A 227 -3.72 -0.50 -3.45
CA GLY A 227 -5.15 -0.64 -3.59
C GLY A 227 -5.62 -1.79 -4.49
N VAL A 228 -4.78 -2.77 -4.76
CA VAL A 228 -5.11 -3.92 -5.62
C VAL A 228 -5.83 -5.00 -4.83
N GLY A 229 -7.15 -5.10 -4.98
CA GLY A 229 -8.01 -5.91 -4.11
C GLY A 229 -8.76 -7.06 -4.80
N SER A 230 -8.37 -7.48 -6.01
CA SER A 230 -8.90 -8.69 -6.65
C SER A 230 -7.80 -9.71 -6.91
N PRO A 231 -8.03 -11.02 -6.68
CA PRO A 231 -7.00 -12.04 -6.89
C PRO A 231 -6.41 -12.05 -8.30
N ALA A 232 -7.26 -11.84 -9.32
CA ALA A 232 -6.79 -11.77 -10.71
C ALA A 232 -5.83 -10.59 -10.94
N MET A 233 -6.14 -9.41 -10.42
CA MET A 233 -5.28 -8.24 -10.58
C MET A 233 -4.02 -8.35 -9.72
N VAL A 234 -4.08 -8.97 -8.53
CA VAL A 234 -2.88 -9.30 -7.74
C VAL A 234 -1.93 -10.14 -8.59
N ARG A 235 -2.42 -11.25 -9.18
CA ARG A 235 -1.61 -12.11 -10.07
C ARG A 235 -1.00 -11.30 -11.21
N ASN A 236 -1.80 -10.52 -11.91
CA ASN A 236 -1.34 -9.70 -13.03
C ASN A 236 -0.23 -8.72 -12.60
N CYS A 237 -0.41 -8.01 -11.48
CA CYS A 237 0.61 -7.07 -10.98
C CYS A 237 1.95 -7.78 -10.69
N LEU A 238 1.89 -8.99 -10.09
CA LEU A 238 3.09 -9.78 -9.83
C LEU A 238 3.78 -10.24 -11.13
N GLU A 239 3.00 -10.70 -12.11
CA GLU A 239 3.51 -11.11 -13.42
C GLU A 239 4.15 -9.93 -14.18
N TRP A 240 3.64 -8.71 -14.00
CA TRP A 240 4.20 -7.50 -14.61
C TRP A 240 5.39 -6.91 -13.86
N GLY A 241 5.75 -7.50 -12.71
CA GLY A 241 6.97 -7.16 -11.98
C GLY A 241 6.78 -6.37 -10.70
N ALA A 242 5.56 -6.26 -10.16
CA ALA A 242 5.36 -5.80 -8.80
C ALA A 242 5.81 -6.87 -7.79
N ASP A 243 6.25 -6.44 -6.61
CA ASP A 243 6.66 -7.34 -5.52
C ASP A 243 5.59 -7.43 -4.42
N SER A 244 4.74 -6.41 -4.30
CA SER A 244 3.67 -6.41 -3.29
C SER A 244 2.48 -5.58 -3.72
N THR A 245 1.32 -5.93 -3.13
CA THR A 245 0.06 -5.21 -3.28
C THR A 245 -0.66 -5.14 -1.94
N ASP A 246 -1.67 -4.26 -1.82
CA ASP A 246 -2.50 -4.15 -0.63
C ASP A 246 -3.98 -3.97 -0.98
N SER A 247 -4.85 -4.25 -0.05
CA SER A 247 -6.25 -3.83 -0.10
C SER A 247 -6.99 -4.03 1.21
N SER A 248 -8.05 -3.23 1.41
CA SER A 248 -9.11 -3.47 2.42
C SER A 248 -10.32 -4.21 1.85
N SER A 249 -10.27 -4.66 0.59
CA SER A 249 -11.41 -5.30 -0.09
C SER A 249 -11.93 -6.53 0.65
N PHE A 250 -11.07 -7.30 1.31
CA PHE A 250 -11.44 -8.47 2.09
C PHE A 250 -12.47 -8.13 3.17
N ALA A 251 -12.26 -7.05 3.93
CA ALA A 251 -13.17 -6.59 4.96
C ALA A 251 -14.45 -5.95 4.36
N LYS A 252 -14.27 -5.12 3.32
CA LYS A 252 -15.39 -4.46 2.63
C LYS A 252 -16.37 -5.45 2.02
N TYR A 253 -15.88 -6.51 1.36
CA TYR A 253 -16.71 -7.55 0.78
C TYR A 253 -17.38 -8.37 1.87
N ALA A 254 -16.65 -8.79 2.90
CA ALA A 254 -17.19 -9.53 4.02
C ALA A 254 -18.29 -8.78 4.78
N ALA A 255 -18.15 -7.47 4.97
CA ALA A 255 -19.16 -6.63 5.60
C ALA A 255 -20.51 -6.71 4.88
N SER A 256 -20.53 -6.89 3.56
CA SER A 256 -21.73 -7.06 2.72
C SER A 256 -22.02 -8.51 2.35
N GLY A 257 -21.47 -9.51 3.05
CA GLY A 257 -21.71 -10.93 2.82
C GLY A 257 -21.12 -11.49 1.53
N ARG A 258 -20.23 -10.75 0.86
CA ARG A 258 -19.67 -11.14 -0.44
C ARG A 258 -18.32 -11.82 -0.31
N HIS A 259 -18.15 -12.87 -1.11
CA HIS A 259 -16.85 -13.49 -1.34
C HIS A 259 -16.05 -12.72 -2.40
N LEU A 260 -14.74 -12.71 -2.26
CA LEU A 260 -13.84 -12.27 -3.35
C LEU A 260 -13.76 -13.33 -4.46
N ASN A 261 -14.01 -14.60 -4.13
CA ASN A 261 -14.19 -15.64 -5.13
C ASN A 261 -15.57 -15.50 -5.79
N PRO A 262 -15.66 -15.15 -7.09
CA PRO A 262 -16.93 -14.90 -7.76
C PRO A 262 -17.78 -16.17 -7.96
N ARG A 263 -17.19 -17.36 -7.75
CA ARG A 263 -17.89 -18.65 -7.85
C ARG A 263 -18.74 -18.95 -6.62
N LEU A 264 -18.53 -18.22 -5.51
CA LEU A 264 -19.24 -18.42 -4.27
C LEU A 264 -20.42 -17.44 -4.16
N ALA A 265 -21.57 -17.96 -3.72
CA ALA A 265 -22.76 -17.16 -3.54
C ALA A 265 -22.60 -16.14 -2.40
N THR A 266 -23.23 -14.98 -2.52
CA THR A 266 -23.32 -14.00 -1.45
C THR A 266 -24.14 -14.58 -0.28
N VAL A 267 -23.63 -14.42 0.93
CA VAL A 267 -24.33 -14.81 2.16
C VAL A 267 -25.45 -13.80 2.41
N PRO A 268 -26.74 -14.23 2.55
CA PRO A 268 -27.84 -13.33 2.84
C PRO A 268 -27.61 -12.54 4.14
N GLU A 269 -28.03 -11.28 4.17
CA GLU A 269 -27.79 -10.39 5.31
C GLU A 269 -28.35 -10.95 6.63
N ALA A 270 -29.52 -11.59 6.58
CA ALA A 270 -30.16 -12.24 7.75
C ALA A 270 -29.32 -13.37 8.36
N GLN A 271 -28.32 -13.90 7.63
CA GLN A 271 -27.40 -14.95 8.08
C GLN A 271 -26.04 -14.40 8.50
N LEU A 272 -25.83 -13.09 8.35
CA LEU A 272 -24.56 -12.44 8.62
C LEU A 272 -24.43 -12.06 10.11
N THR A 273 -23.92 -12.97 10.91
CA THR A 273 -23.47 -12.69 12.27
C THR A 273 -22.08 -11.99 12.25
N PRO A 274 -21.66 -11.30 13.33
CA PRO A 274 -20.30 -10.78 13.45
C PRO A 274 -19.21 -11.86 13.20
N LEU A 275 -19.40 -13.06 13.75
CA LEU A 275 -18.49 -14.19 13.54
C LEU A 275 -18.50 -14.66 12.08
N GLY A 276 -19.68 -14.74 11.45
CA GLY A 276 -19.79 -15.10 10.03
C GLY A 276 -19.10 -14.09 9.12
N ARG A 277 -19.19 -12.78 9.41
CA ARG A 277 -18.45 -11.74 8.68
C ARG A 277 -16.94 -11.87 8.89
N MET A 278 -16.49 -12.16 10.11
CA MET A 278 -15.07 -12.41 10.40
C MET A 278 -14.57 -13.62 9.60
N GLN A 279 -15.25 -14.74 9.65
CA GLN A 279 -14.88 -15.95 8.88
C GLN A 279 -14.80 -15.67 7.38
N LEU A 280 -15.78 -14.92 6.86
CA LEU A 280 -15.82 -14.53 5.45
C LEU A 280 -14.62 -13.63 5.08
N ALA A 281 -14.26 -12.67 5.96
CA ALA A 281 -13.11 -11.81 5.74
C ALA A 281 -11.79 -12.61 5.74
N LEU A 282 -11.63 -13.57 6.66
CA LEU A 282 -10.45 -14.44 6.70
C LEU A 282 -10.34 -15.31 5.43
N ARG A 283 -11.47 -15.85 4.93
CA ARG A 283 -11.50 -16.57 3.64
C ARG A 283 -11.15 -15.66 2.46
N ASN A 284 -11.62 -14.42 2.47
CA ASN A 284 -11.29 -13.44 1.43
C ASN A 284 -9.79 -13.09 1.46
N ILE A 285 -9.15 -12.98 2.64
CA ILE A 285 -7.69 -12.80 2.75
C ILE A 285 -6.97 -14.02 2.18
N ALA A 286 -7.35 -15.23 2.58
CA ALA A 286 -6.75 -16.46 2.04
C ALA A 286 -6.81 -16.48 0.52
N HIS A 287 -7.97 -16.12 -0.06
CA HIS A 287 -8.12 -16.05 -1.52
C HIS A 287 -7.27 -14.98 -2.20
N LEU A 288 -6.95 -13.88 -1.52
CA LEU A 288 -5.99 -12.88 -1.99
C LEU A 288 -4.54 -13.37 -1.90
N GLN A 289 -4.26 -14.35 -1.05
CA GLN A 289 -2.94 -14.98 -0.93
C GLN A 289 -2.72 -16.08 -1.99
N ASP A 290 -3.76 -16.63 -2.62
CA ASP A 290 -3.61 -17.68 -3.63
C ASP A 290 -2.60 -17.28 -4.74
N PRO A 291 -2.68 -16.08 -5.36
CA PRO A 291 -1.69 -15.67 -6.35
C PRO A 291 -0.27 -15.56 -5.81
N ILE A 292 -0.12 -15.21 -4.52
CA ILE A 292 1.18 -15.13 -3.85
C ILE A 292 1.77 -16.53 -3.67
N ASN A 293 0.95 -17.47 -3.20
CA ASN A 293 1.37 -18.86 -2.98
C ASN A 293 1.79 -19.55 -4.28
N ASP A 294 1.14 -19.23 -5.41
CA ASP A 294 1.48 -19.74 -6.73
C ASP A 294 2.90 -19.32 -7.20
N HIS A 295 3.41 -18.20 -6.66
CA HIS A 295 4.73 -17.66 -6.98
C HIS A 295 5.82 -18.04 -5.95
N LEU A 296 5.44 -18.61 -4.81
CA LEU A 296 6.40 -19.07 -3.80
C LEU A 296 6.82 -20.51 -4.05
N PRO A 297 8.08 -20.87 -3.81
CA PRO A 297 8.50 -22.28 -3.88
C PRO A 297 7.74 -23.12 -2.84
N LEU A 298 7.36 -24.34 -3.20
CA LEU A 298 6.58 -25.25 -2.37
C LEU A 298 7.11 -25.40 -0.92
N SER A 299 8.42 -25.29 -0.72
CA SER A 299 9.05 -25.29 0.61
C SER A 299 8.66 -24.11 1.51
N ALA A 300 8.19 -23.02 0.94
CA ALA A 300 7.74 -21.85 1.71
C ALA A 300 6.24 -21.91 2.07
N VAL A 301 5.44 -22.66 1.29
CA VAL A 301 3.98 -22.80 1.46
C VAL A 301 3.62 -23.71 2.64
N THR A 302 4.46 -24.67 2.99
CA THR A 302 4.17 -25.70 4.03
C THR A 302 4.10 -25.17 5.47
N LYS A 303 4.33 -23.89 5.71
CA LYS A 303 4.22 -23.26 7.04
C LYS A 303 2.92 -22.46 7.24
N GLN A 304 2.07 -22.33 6.26
CA GLN A 304 0.76 -21.73 6.44
C GLN A 304 -0.19 -22.74 7.07
N VAL A 305 -0.52 -22.51 8.32
CA VAL A 305 -1.53 -23.30 9.05
C VAL A 305 -2.88 -23.00 8.40
N TYR A 306 -3.40 -23.96 7.64
CA TYR A 306 -4.81 -23.95 7.27
C TYR A 306 -5.63 -24.04 8.58
N LEU A 307 -6.40 -23.01 8.88
CA LEU A 307 -7.41 -23.10 9.91
C LEU A 307 -8.50 -24.07 9.40
N PRO A 308 -8.92 -25.04 10.22
CA PRO A 308 -9.97 -25.99 9.84
C PRO A 308 -11.31 -25.32 9.53
#